data_0f1b0d658851109ecaad8a722af3ef3a
#
_entry.id   0f1b0d658851109ecaad8a722af3ef3a
#
_cell.length_a   1.000
_cell.length_b   1.000
_cell.length_c   1.000
_cell.angle_alpha   90.00
_cell.angle_beta   90.00
_cell.angle_gamma   90.00
#
_symmetry.space_group_name_H-M   'P 1'
#
loop_
_entity.id
_entity.type
_entity.pdbx_description
1 polymer ?
#
loop_
_entity_poly.entity_id
_entity_poly.type
_entity_poly.pdbx_seq_one_letter_code
_entity_poly.pdbx_strand_id
1 'polypeptide(L)'
;MKSKASSHSRSEQTIIYMEVYGVNRVVYRVTACNTYRNKAIHVIYGVSLQGLRTGETAEIESFSNNLEKTVCFVNDLIQQEIQPYQVYNAAFRQLSLEVPFLKGGTVLGS
;
A
#
# COMPACT_ATOMS: atom_id res chain seq x y z
N MET A 1 0.89 25.37 15.62
CA MET A 1 0.61 25.17 15.56
C MET A 1 0.34 24.61 15.37
N LYS A 2 0.30 24.44 15.07
CA LYS A 2 -0.09 24.02 14.77
C LYS A 2 -0.81 23.57 14.54
N SER A 3 -0.97 23.50 14.22
CA SER A 3 -1.95 23.19 14.17
C SER A 3 -2.69 23.14 13.04
N LYS A 4 -2.71 23.72 12.32
CA LYS A 4 -3.29 23.73 11.34
C LYS A 4 -3.30 22.59 10.59
N ALA A 5 -2.37 22.08 10.43
CA ALA A 5 -2.35 20.85 9.81
C ALA A 5 -3.39 19.99 10.40
N SER A 6 -3.56 20.14 11.61
CA SER A 6 -4.47 19.27 12.26
C SER A 6 -5.85 19.38 11.69
N SER A 7 -6.23 20.53 11.22
CA SER A 7 -7.58 20.64 10.75
C SER A 7 -7.78 19.87 9.47
N HIS A 8 -6.73 19.69 8.70
CA HIS A 8 -6.88 18.93 7.52
C HIS A 8 -6.95 17.49 7.82
N SER A 9 -6.21 17.03 8.77
CA SER A 9 -6.15 15.63 9.01
C SER A 9 -7.33 15.10 9.75
N ARG A 10 -8.28 15.95 10.15
CA ARG A 10 -9.42 15.45 10.84
C ARG A 10 -10.17 14.41 10.09
N SER A 11 -10.28 14.53 8.77
CA SER A 11 -11.02 13.58 7.98
C SER A 11 -10.16 12.46 7.47
N GLU A 12 -8.87 12.50 7.76
CA GLU A 12 -7.97 11.46 7.27
C GLU A 12 -6.97 11.12 8.34
N GLN A 13 -7.09 9.94 8.86
CA GLN A 13 -6.17 9.46 9.88
C GLN A 13 -5.57 8.16 9.39
N THR A 14 -4.26 8.08 9.45
CA THR A 14 -3.57 6.88 9.01
C THR A 14 -3.00 6.15 10.21
N ILE A 15 -3.28 4.88 10.29
CA ILE A 15 -2.74 4.05 11.36
C ILE A 15 -1.99 2.90 10.75
N ILE A 16 -1.12 2.28 11.52
CA ILE A 16 -0.43 1.09 11.09
C ILE A 16 -1.28 -0.09 11.54
N TYR A 17 -1.80 -0.82 10.57
CA TYR A 17 -2.62 -1.97 10.85
C TYR A 17 -1.78 -3.23 11.09
N MET A 18 -0.69 -3.37 10.37
CA MET A 18 0.14 -4.57 10.47
C MET A 18 1.58 -4.15 10.22
N GLU A 19 2.51 -4.77 10.95
CA GLU A 19 3.90 -4.46 10.78
C GLU A 19 4.71 -5.74 10.94
N VAL A 20 5.54 -6.06 9.97
CA VAL A 20 6.36 -7.27 9.99
C VAL A 20 7.79 -6.89 9.68
N TYR A 21 8.71 -7.38 10.49
CA TYR A 21 10.13 -7.18 10.28
C TYR A 21 10.66 -8.39 9.49
N GLY A 22 11.01 -8.15 8.24
CA GLY A 22 11.49 -9.23 7.39
C GLY A 22 12.91 -9.64 7.73
N VAL A 23 13.26 -10.85 7.33
CA VAL A 23 14.61 -11.36 7.59
C VAL A 23 15.65 -10.59 6.80
N ASN A 24 15.24 -9.89 5.76
CA ASN A 24 16.12 -9.10 4.92
C ASN A 24 16.30 -7.67 5.43
N ARG A 25 15.88 -7.41 6.67
CA ARG A 25 16.00 -6.09 7.29
C ARG A 25 15.14 -5.05 6.62
N VAL A 26 14.02 -5.45 6.11
CA VAL A 26 13.02 -4.53 5.60
C VAL A 26 11.79 -4.67 6.46
N VAL A 27 11.21 -3.54 6.86
CA VAL A 27 9.98 -3.54 7.63
C VAL A 27 8.84 -3.36 6.64
N TYR A 28 7.87 -4.26 6.71
CA TYR A 28 6.71 -4.24 5.82
C TYR A 28 5.50 -3.85 6.64
N ARG A 29 4.78 -2.84 6.20
CA ARG A 29 3.62 -2.35 6.95
C ARG A 29 2.40 -2.26 6.07
N VAL A 30 1.26 -2.57 6.66
CA VAL A 30 -0.02 -2.27 6.04
C VAL A 30 -0.60 -1.11 6.82
N THR A 31 -0.99 -0.07 6.12
CA THR A 31 -1.59 1.10 6.75
C THR A 31 -3.06 1.17 6.42
N ALA A 32 -3.83 1.78 7.28
CA ALA A 32 -5.25 1.99 7.04
C ALA A 32 -5.53 3.47 7.25
N CYS A 33 -6.20 4.06 6.29
CA CYS A 33 -6.50 5.47 6.34
C CYS A 33 -7.99 5.69 6.15
N ASN A 34 -8.59 6.43 7.05
CA ASN A 34 -10.00 6.79 6.94
C ASN A 34 -10.11 8.04 6.09
N THR A 35 -10.93 7.99 5.06
CA THR A 35 -11.22 9.18 4.29
C THR A 35 -12.71 9.42 4.32
N TYR A 36 -13.10 10.68 4.28
CA TYR A 36 -14.50 11.05 4.36
C TYR A 36 -14.92 11.53 2.98
N ARG A 37 -15.91 10.87 2.41
CA ARG A 37 -16.34 11.18 1.09
C ARG A 37 -17.81 10.91 0.96
N ASN A 38 -18.54 11.78 0.31
CA ASN A 38 -19.98 11.57 0.10
C ASN A 38 -20.69 11.28 1.41
N LYS A 39 -20.29 11.97 2.47
CA LYS A 39 -20.92 11.82 3.78
C LYS A 39 -20.76 10.45 4.38
N ALA A 40 -19.74 9.74 3.95
CA ALA A 40 -19.48 8.41 4.49
C ALA A 40 -17.98 8.25 4.69
N ILE A 41 -17.63 7.43 5.67
CA ILE A 41 -16.24 7.15 5.94
C ILE A 41 -15.84 5.92 5.14
N HIS A 42 -14.73 6.04 4.43
CA HIS A 42 -14.18 4.94 3.67
C HIS A 42 -12.79 4.65 4.18
N VAL A 43 -12.42 3.39 4.21
CA VAL A 43 -11.10 3.00 4.65
C VAL A 43 -10.31 2.56 3.44
N ILE A 44 -9.13 3.13 3.29
CA ILE A 44 -8.22 2.78 2.21
C ILE A 44 -6.97 2.21 2.86
N TYR A 45 -6.50 1.11 2.33
CA TYR A 45 -5.31 0.46 2.87
C TYR A 45 -4.11 0.76 1.98
N GLY A 46 -2.98 0.94 2.62
CA GLY A 46 -1.74 1.23 1.93
C GLY A 46 -0.64 0.29 2.35
N VAL A 47 0.48 0.41 1.67
CA VAL A 47 1.64 -0.44 1.92
C VAL A 47 2.85 0.45 2.11
N SER A 48 3.67 0.14 3.09
CA SER A 48 4.87 0.91 3.36
C SER A 48 6.02 -0.04 3.62
N LEU A 49 7.16 0.21 3.00
CA LEU A 49 8.36 -0.56 3.21
C LEU A 49 9.47 0.37 3.66
N GLN A 50 10.27 -0.10 4.60
CA GLN A 50 11.39 0.68 5.09
C GLN A 50 12.59 -0.22 5.25
N GLY A 51 13.69 0.13 4.59
CA GLY A 51 14.94 -0.61 4.75
C GLY A 51 15.65 -0.14 6.00
N LEU A 52 15.93 -1.06 6.91
CA LEU A 52 16.52 -0.69 8.18
C LEU A 52 17.98 -0.30 8.04
N ARG A 53 18.68 -0.86 7.08
CA ARG A 53 20.08 -0.55 6.91
C ARG A 53 20.30 0.72 6.12
N THR A 54 19.47 0.94 5.12
CA THR A 54 19.68 2.07 4.22
C THR A 54 18.84 3.27 4.56
N GLY A 55 17.77 3.07 5.32
CA GLY A 55 16.85 4.15 5.59
C GLY A 55 15.91 4.41 4.43
N GLU A 56 16.02 3.65 3.37
CA GLU A 56 15.18 3.85 2.19
C GLU A 56 13.75 3.51 2.52
N THR A 57 12.80 4.29 2.03
CA THR A 57 11.39 4.02 2.26
C THR A 57 10.64 4.09 0.95
N ALA A 58 9.52 3.40 0.90
CA ALA A 58 8.62 3.46 -0.23
C ALA A 58 7.20 3.25 0.29
N GLU A 59 6.26 4.02 -0.23
CA GLU A 59 4.89 3.94 0.24
C GLU A 59 3.92 3.95 -0.91
N ILE A 60 2.86 3.16 -0.79
CA ILE A 60 1.74 3.22 -1.69
C ILE A 60 0.55 3.51 -0.80
N GLU A 61 0.12 4.76 -0.75
CA GLU A 61 -0.87 5.19 0.23
C GLU A 61 -2.26 4.67 -0.04
N SER A 62 -2.58 4.47 -1.28
CA SER A 62 -3.92 4.03 -1.63
C SER A 62 -3.82 2.78 -2.50
N PHE A 63 -3.49 1.67 -1.86
CA PHE A 63 -3.33 0.44 -2.60
C PHE A 63 -4.68 -0.21 -2.89
N SER A 64 -5.54 -0.31 -1.89
CA SER A 64 -6.81 -1.00 -2.06
C SER A 64 -7.76 -0.68 -0.92
N ASN A 65 -9.06 -0.81 -1.16
CA ASN A 65 -10.02 -0.72 -0.08
C ASN A 65 -10.34 -2.10 0.47
N ASN A 66 -9.60 -3.11 0.04
CA ASN A 66 -9.82 -4.47 0.50
C ASN A 66 -8.64 -4.89 1.36
N LEU A 67 -8.91 -5.14 2.63
CA LEU A 67 -7.85 -5.47 3.57
C LEU A 67 -7.16 -6.77 3.21
N GLU A 68 -7.94 -7.79 2.87
CA GLU A 68 -7.35 -9.09 2.55
C GLU A 68 -6.42 -9.02 1.36
N LYS A 69 -6.79 -8.27 0.34
CA LYS A 69 -5.93 -8.11 -0.81
C LYS A 69 -4.63 -7.44 -0.42
N THR A 70 -4.73 -6.44 0.43
CA THR A 70 -3.54 -5.70 0.84
C THR A 70 -2.62 -6.59 1.66
N VAL A 71 -3.18 -7.35 2.59
CA VAL A 71 -2.38 -8.24 3.41
C VAL A 71 -1.73 -9.33 2.56
N CYS A 72 -2.48 -9.89 1.62
CA CYS A 72 -1.91 -10.90 0.73
C CYS A 72 -0.77 -10.33 -0.10
N PHE A 73 -0.94 -9.12 -0.58
CA PHE A 73 0.12 -8.49 -1.36
C PHE A 73 1.38 -8.32 -0.51
N VAL A 74 1.21 -7.83 0.72
CA VAL A 74 2.36 -7.62 1.59
C VAL A 74 3.02 -8.96 1.94
N ASN A 75 2.23 -10.00 2.17
CA ASN A 75 2.81 -11.30 2.45
C ASN A 75 3.64 -11.81 1.27
N ASP A 76 3.20 -11.54 0.05
CA ASP A 76 3.98 -11.90 -1.12
C ASP A 76 5.28 -11.11 -1.17
N LEU A 77 5.23 -9.83 -0.81
CA LEU A 77 6.45 -9.03 -0.77
C LEU A 77 7.43 -9.59 0.24
N ILE A 78 6.92 -10.01 1.39
CA ILE A 78 7.78 -10.57 2.43
C ILE A 78 8.43 -11.85 1.94
N GLN A 79 7.67 -12.72 1.31
CA GLN A 79 8.22 -13.97 0.83
C GLN A 79 9.26 -13.77 -0.25
N GLN A 80 9.08 -12.77 -1.06
CA GLN A 80 10.03 -12.48 -2.12
C GLN A 80 11.15 -11.58 -1.67
N GLU A 81 11.12 -11.15 -0.40
CA GLU A 81 12.13 -10.26 0.17
C GLU A 81 12.30 -9.00 -0.66
N ILE A 82 11.17 -8.43 -1.06
CA ILE A 82 11.16 -7.24 -1.89
C ILE A 82 11.76 -6.06 -1.14
N GLN A 83 12.62 -5.31 -1.83
CA GLN A 83 13.23 -4.11 -1.27
C GLN A 83 12.33 -2.91 -1.55
N PRO A 84 12.49 -1.83 -0.78
CA PRO A 84 11.63 -0.65 -1.02
C PRO A 84 11.61 -0.18 -2.47
N TYR A 85 12.77 -0.16 -3.12
CA TYR A 85 12.80 0.34 -4.49
C TYR A 85 12.07 -0.57 -5.48
N GLN A 86 11.74 -1.78 -5.09
CA GLN A 86 11.06 -2.72 -5.98
C GLN A 86 9.56 -2.72 -5.82
N VAL A 87 9.06 -2.05 -4.77
CA VAL A 87 7.65 -2.22 -4.41
C VAL A 87 6.70 -1.67 -5.46
N TYR A 88 7.08 -0.61 -6.13
CA TYR A 88 6.16 -0.02 -7.12
C TYR A 88 5.97 -0.94 -8.31
N ASN A 89 7.03 -1.60 -8.74
CA ASN A 89 6.91 -2.55 -9.82
C ASN A 89 6.07 -3.76 -9.41
N ALA A 90 6.25 -4.21 -8.17
CA ALA A 90 5.46 -5.32 -7.69
C ALA A 90 3.97 -4.96 -7.64
N ALA A 91 3.67 -3.75 -7.17
CA ALA A 91 2.29 -3.29 -7.10
C ALA A 91 1.68 -3.15 -8.49
N PHE A 92 2.46 -2.65 -9.42
CA PHE A 92 1.97 -2.48 -10.77
C PHE A 92 1.63 -3.84 -11.39
N ARG A 93 2.47 -4.83 -11.16
CA ARG A 93 2.18 -6.17 -11.65
C ARG A 93 0.92 -6.73 -11.04
N GLN A 94 0.71 -6.48 -9.75
CA GLN A 94 -0.47 -6.96 -9.07
C GLN A 94 -1.73 -6.35 -9.66
N LEU A 95 -1.70 -5.05 -9.91
CA LEU A 95 -2.85 -4.39 -10.50
C LEU A 95 -3.14 -4.91 -11.89
N SER A 96 -2.12 -5.17 -12.66
CA SER A 96 -2.32 -5.71 -14.00
C SER A 96 -3.00 -7.06 -13.96
N LEU A 97 -2.69 -7.86 -12.97
CA LEU A 97 -3.34 -9.15 -12.85
C LEU A 97 -4.79 -9.03 -12.44
N GLU A 98 -5.11 -7.99 -11.68
CA GLU A 98 -6.46 -7.84 -11.17
C GLU A 98 -7.40 -7.12 -12.10
N VAL A 99 -6.91 -6.56 -13.18
CA VAL A 99 -7.72 -5.78 -14.08
C VAL A 99 -7.70 -6.46 -15.44
N PRO A 100 -8.51 -7.48 -15.59
CA PRO A 100 -8.46 -8.30 -16.82
C PRO A 100 -8.65 -7.50 -18.07
N PHE A 101 -9.42 -6.44 -18.00
CA PHE A 101 -9.69 -5.71 -19.18
C PHE A 101 -8.41 -5.05 -19.71
N LEU A 102 -7.48 -4.73 -18.85
CA LEU A 102 -6.22 -4.22 -19.31
C LEU A 102 -5.47 -5.28 -20.07
N LYS A 103 -5.50 -6.49 -19.58
CA LYS A 103 -4.84 -7.55 -20.26
C LYS A 103 -5.54 -7.84 -21.55
N GLY A 104 -6.86 -7.81 -21.50
CA GLY A 104 -7.58 -8.08 -22.69
C GLY A 104 -7.30 -7.08 -23.74
N GLY A 105 -7.25 -5.85 -23.35
CA GLY A 105 -6.94 -4.82 -24.28
C GLY A 105 -5.62 -5.05 -24.87
N THR A 106 -4.72 -5.53 -24.09
CA THR A 106 -3.46 -5.70 -24.63
C THR A 106 -3.51 -6.85 -25.50
N VAL A 107 -4.17 -7.75 -25.15
CA VAL A 107 -4.10 -8.81 -25.88
C VAL A 107 -4.81 -8.76 -27.02
N LEU A 108 -5.59 -8.09 -26.95
CA LEU A 108 -6.28 -8.04 -27.80
C LEU A 108 -6.02 -8.43 -28.78
N GLY A 109 -5.43 -8.36 -28.52
CA GLY A 109 -5.11 -8.81 -29.23
C GLY A 109 -5.55 -9.94 -29.12
N SER A 110 -5.83 -9.90 -28.66
CA SER A 110 -6.34 -10.86 -28.39
C SER A 110 -7.08 -10.91 -28.35
#